data_7d7036e68e08296a5cda0284ee3c8994
#
_entry.id   7d7036e68e08296a5cda0284ee3c8994
#
_cell.length_a   1.000
_cell.length_b   1.000
_cell.length_c   1.000
_cell.angle_alpha   90.00
_cell.angle_beta   90.00
_cell.angle_gamma   90.00
#
_symmetry.space_group_name_H-M   'P 1'
#
loop_
_entity.id
_entity.type
_entity.pdbx_description
1 polymer ?
#
loop_
_entity_poly.entity_id
_entity_poly.type
_entity_poly.pdbx_seq_one_letter_code
_entity_poly.pdbx_strand_id
1 'polypeptide(L)'
;FLEKNTQDINTFFQNQDYFEIYKKYFSKAQIRRKNNTMGKELGSFYTKLLNSFDPNRFTALDNPIKNYFGFKSEGFFISYCIINKGYQQFIETNKNLFISMRSIFLQIDKQDKLKICSVPELKILDLIFWYEANLAVEKAKRNIHVR
;
A
#
# COMPACT_ATOMS: atom_id res chain seq x y z
N PHE A 1 -6.74 -20.33 4.51
CA PHE A 1 -5.70 -19.77 5.39
C PHE A 1 -6.30 -18.78 6.39
N LEU A 2 -6.99 -17.73 5.93
CA LEU A 2 -7.61 -16.73 6.80
C LEU A 2 -8.65 -17.35 7.74
N GLU A 3 -9.53 -18.19 7.24
CA GLU A 3 -10.57 -18.88 8.03
C GLU A 3 -10.01 -19.66 9.22
N LYS A 4 -8.88 -20.35 9.03
CA LYS A 4 -8.24 -21.16 10.09
C LYS A 4 -7.53 -20.32 11.14
N ASN A 5 -7.23 -19.05 10.86
CA ASN A 5 -6.45 -18.19 11.75
C ASN A 5 -7.20 -16.92 12.15
N THR A 6 -8.52 -16.86 11.88
CA THR A 6 -9.33 -15.66 12.10
C THR A 6 -9.28 -15.17 13.55
N GLN A 7 -9.35 -16.09 14.51
CA GLN A 7 -9.35 -15.72 15.92
C GLN A 7 -8.01 -15.10 16.35
N ASP A 8 -6.90 -15.70 15.97
CA ASP A 8 -5.55 -15.17 16.22
C ASP A 8 -5.36 -13.79 15.57
N ILE A 9 -5.75 -13.68 14.30
CA ILE A 9 -5.62 -12.42 13.54
C ILE A 9 -6.46 -11.32 14.20
N ASN A 10 -7.70 -11.60 14.58
CA ASN A 10 -8.55 -10.64 15.27
C ASN A 10 -7.96 -10.19 16.61
N THR A 11 -7.41 -11.13 17.41
CA THR A 11 -6.75 -10.79 18.67
C THR A 11 -5.56 -9.86 18.46
N PHE A 12 -4.71 -10.14 17.46
CA PHE A 12 -3.59 -9.27 17.14
C PHE A 12 -4.04 -7.88 16.65
N PHE A 13 -5.13 -7.81 15.85
CA PHE A 13 -5.69 -6.53 15.42
C PHE A 13 -6.24 -5.72 16.59
N GLN A 14 -6.93 -6.35 17.52
CA GLN A 14 -7.43 -5.69 18.73
C GLN A 14 -6.29 -5.14 19.60
N ASN A 15 -5.19 -5.90 19.71
CA ASN A 15 -4.00 -5.50 20.46
C ASN A 15 -3.06 -4.57 19.68
N GLN A 16 -3.36 -4.28 18.42
CA GLN A 16 -2.52 -3.48 17.50
C GLN A 16 -1.12 -4.10 17.25
N ASP A 17 -0.98 -5.40 17.38
CA ASP A 17 0.26 -6.15 17.18
C ASP A 17 0.49 -6.47 15.70
N TYR A 18 0.46 -5.45 14.85
CA TYR A 18 0.56 -5.60 13.39
C TYR A 18 1.85 -6.26 12.92
N PHE A 19 2.95 -6.03 13.62
CA PHE A 19 4.22 -6.67 13.29
C PHE A 19 4.19 -8.19 13.56
N GLU A 20 3.61 -8.62 14.67
CA GLU A 20 3.53 -10.04 14.99
C GLU A 20 2.63 -10.80 14.02
N ILE A 21 1.52 -10.19 13.55
CA ILE A 21 0.71 -10.77 12.45
C ILE A 21 1.57 -10.97 11.21
N TYR A 22 2.29 -9.92 10.80
CA TYR A 22 3.16 -9.99 9.62
C TYR A 22 4.21 -11.08 9.77
N LYS A 23 4.95 -11.08 10.87
CA LYS A 23 6.03 -12.02 11.17
C LYS A 23 5.53 -13.46 11.17
N LYS A 24 4.38 -13.72 11.82
CA LYS A 24 3.83 -15.06 11.99
C LYS A 24 3.25 -15.62 10.70
N TYR A 25 2.55 -14.79 9.89
CA TYR A 25 1.73 -15.28 8.79
C TYR A 25 2.16 -14.83 7.40
N PHE A 26 2.89 -13.73 7.26
CA PHE A 26 3.15 -13.11 5.95
C PHE A 26 4.62 -12.94 5.59
N SER A 27 5.54 -12.93 6.55
CA SER A 27 6.99 -12.76 6.30
C SER A 27 7.62 -13.98 5.65
N LYS A 28 7.09 -15.17 5.97
CA LYS A 28 7.54 -16.46 5.41
C LYS A 28 6.32 -17.17 4.86
N ALA A 29 5.85 -16.76 3.69
CA ALA A 29 4.69 -17.37 3.11
C ALA A 29 4.91 -18.87 2.88
N GLN A 30 4.08 -19.68 3.51
CA GLN A 30 4.02 -21.12 3.31
C GLN A 30 3.33 -21.52 1.98
N ILE A 31 3.20 -20.57 1.04
CA ILE A 31 2.64 -20.86 -0.27
C ILE A 31 3.71 -21.61 -1.06
N ARG A 32 3.63 -22.92 -0.97
CA ARG A 32 4.40 -23.82 -1.85
C ARG A 32 3.88 -23.68 -3.28
N ARG A 33 4.66 -23.05 -4.14
CA ARG A 33 4.48 -23.30 -5.58
C ARG A 33 4.79 -24.76 -5.86
N LYS A 34 4.02 -25.41 -6.75
CA LYS A 34 4.07 -26.84 -7.10
C LYS A 34 5.50 -27.43 -7.26
N ASN A 35 6.50 -26.59 -7.53
CA ASN A 35 7.88 -27.02 -7.81
C ASN A 35 8.95 -26.16 -7.08
N ASN A 36 8.62 -25.41 -6.03
CA ASN A 36 9.62 -24.60 -5.33
C ASN A 36 9.38 -24.59 -3.82
N THR A 37 10.39 -25.00 -3.07
CA THR A 37 10.37 -25.14 -1.61
C THR A 37 10.54 -23.82 -0.83
N MET A 38 10.86 -22.71 -1.51
CA MET A 38 11.02 -21.41 -0.86
C MET A 38 9.68 -20.67 -0.79
N GLY A 39 9.24 -20.38 0.43
CA GLY A 39 8.10 -19.51 0.68
C GLY A 39 8.35 -18.09 0.18
N LYS A 40 7.34 -17.46 -0.42
CA LYS A 40 7.39 -16.08 -0.87
C LYS A 40 6.80 -15.17 0.21
N GLU A 41 7.51 -14.07 0.51
CA GLU A 41 6.97 -13.00 1.35
C GLU A 41 5.67 -12.43 0.75
N LEU A 42 4.62 -12.32 1.57
CA LEU A 42 3.30 -11.81 1.17
C LEU A 42 3.07 -10.37 1.67
N GLY A 43 4.11 -9.55 1.70
CA GLY A 43 4.05 -8.19 2.22
C GLY A 43 2.99 -7.32 1.54
N SER A 44 2.93 -7.33 0.20
CA SER A 44 1.92 -6.58 -0.54
C SER A 44 0.48 -7.03 -0.23
N PHE A 45 0.26 -8.32 -0.06
CA PHE A 45 -1.05 -8.82 0.36
C PHE A 45 -1.39 -8.38 1.78
N TYR A 46 -0.43 -8.43 2.69
CA TYR A 46 -0.62 -8.01 4.07
C TYR A 46 -1.00 -6.52 4.19
N THR A 47 -0.31 -5.64 3.47
CA THR A 47 -0.64 -4.21 3.52
C THR A 47 -2.01 -3.90 2.93
N LYS A 48 -2.46 -4.66 1.93
CA LYS A 48 -3.83 -4.57 1.41
C LYS A 48 -4.86 -5.04 2.43
N LEU A 49 -4.54 -6.06 3.21
CA LEU A 49 -5.39 -6.50 4.33
C LEU A 49 -5.50 -5.40 5.39
N LEU A 50 -4.40 -4.78 5.80
CA LEU A 50 -4.41 -3.64 6.73
C LEU A 50 -5.25 -2.47 6.19
N ASN A 51 -5.06 -2.12 4.92
CA ASN A 51 -5.84 -1.07 4.27
C ASN A 51 -7.33 -1.37 4.22
N SER A 52 -7.71 -2.63 4.00
CA SER A 52 -9.11 -3.06 4.03
C SER A 52 -9.71 -2.99 5.44
N PHE A 53 -8.90 -3.14 6.46
CA PHE A 53 -9.31 -3.05 7.86
C PHE A 53 -9.52 -1.60 8.30
N ASP A 54 -8.57 -0.71 7.99
CA ASP A 54 -8.68 0.73 8.27
C ASP A 54 -7.96 1.55 7.19
N PRO A 55 -8.70 2.00 6.15
CA PRO A 55 -8.12 2.74 5.04
C PRO A 55 -7.69 4.17 5.38
N ASN A 56 -8.10 4.70 6.54
CA ASN A 56 -7.66 6.01 7.03
C ASN A 56 -6.30 5.93 7.76
N ARG A 57 -5.92 4.76 8.22
CA ARG A 57 -4.70 4.52 8.99
C ARG A 57 -3.61 3.82 8.19
N PHE A 58 -3.98 2.96 7.28
CA PHE A 58 -3.06 2.08 6.56
C PHE A 58 -3.16 2.29 5.05
N THR A 59 -2.01 2.55 4.41
CA THR A 59 -1.91 2.52 2.96
C THR A 59 -1.73 1.09 2.45
N ALA A 60 -2.06 0.85 1.18
CA ALA A 60 -1.74 -0.40 0.50
C ALA A 60 -0.40 -0.22 -0.22
N LEU A 61 0.61 -1.00 0.14
CA LEU A 61 1.92 -0.94 -0.52
C LEU A 61 2.10 -2.14 -1.43
N ASP A 62 2.65 -1.89 -2.62
CA ASP A 62 3.15 -2.93 -3.52
C ASP A 62 4.61 -2.69 -3.94
N ASN A 63 5.20 -3.65 -4.64
CA ASN A 63 6.60 -3.57 -5.03
C ASN A 63 6.93 -2.40 -5.96
N PRO A 64 6.09 -2.00 -6.94
CA PRO A 64 6.35 -0.82 -7.75
C PRO A 64 6.53 0.44 -6.91
N ILE A 65 5.62 0.70 -5.98
CA ILE A 65 5.70 1.88 -5.08
C ILE A 65 6.93 1.77 -4.17
N LYS A 66 7.15 0.59 -3.56
CA LYS A 66 8.33 0.34 -2.73
C LYS A 66 9.64 0.68 -3.47
N ASN A 67 9.77 0.20 -4.71
CA ASN A 67 10.95 0.43 -5.55
C ASN A 67 11.05 1.89 -6.00
N TYR A 68 9.94 2.57 -6.27
CA TYR A 68 9.89 3.99 -6.63
C TYR A 68 10.48 4.86 -5.53
N PHE A 69 10.20 4.55 -4.26
CA PHE A 69 10.80 5.22 -3.10
C PHE A 69 12.23 4.77 -2.77
N GLY A 70 12.82 3.90 -3.58
CA GLY A 70 14.21 3.48 -3.43
C GLY A 70 14.44 2.31 -2.47
N PHE A 71 13.40 1.75 -1.86
CA PHE A 71 13.50 0.62 -0.93
C PHE A 71 13.65 -0.71 -1.69
N LYS A 72 14.82 -0.96 -2.28
CA LYS A 72 15.06 -2.15 -3.11
C LYS A 72 15.47 -3.37 -2.30
N SER A 73 16.34 -3.17 -1.31
CA SER A 73 16.97 -4.22 -0.47
C SER A 73 16.30 -4.40 0.89
N GLU A 74 15.53 -3.42 1.35
CA GLU A 74 14.91 -3.41 2.66
C GLU A 74 13.75 -4.40 2.73
N GLY A 75 13.56 -4.99 3.93
CA GLY A 75 12.43 -5.85 4.21
C GLY A 75 11.11 -5.13 3.95
N PHE A 76 10.12 -5.84 3.42
CA PHE A 76 8.87 -5.23 2.97
C PHE A 76 8.15 -4.49 4.09
N PHE A 77 8.09 -5.06 5.30
CA PHE A 77 7.39 -4.46 6.43
C PHE A 77 8.04 -3.14 6.90
N ILE A 78 9.37 -3.09 6.93
CA ILE A 78 10.10 -1.86 7.29
C ILE A 78 9.82 -0.76 6.26
N SER A 79 9.92 -1.07 4.98
CA SER A 79 9.59 -0.14 3.89
C SER A 79 8.15 0.37 4.01
N TYR A 80 7.23 -0.53 4.32
CA TYR A 80 5.83 -0.20 4.56
C TYR A 80 5.65 0.78 5.71
N CYS A 81 6.27 0.52 6.87
CA CYS A 81 6.17 1.41 8.03
C CYS A 81 6.66 2.82 7.72
N ILE A 82 7.79 2.93 7.02
CA ILE A 82 8.38 4.23 6.63
C ILE A 82 7.45 4.97 5.66
N ILE A 83 6.97 4.30 4.59
CA ILE A 83 6.11 4.91 3.58
C ILE A 83 4.76 5.31 4.19
N ASN A 84 4.14 4.42 4.97
CA ASN A 84 2.85 4.72 5.61
C ASN A 84 2.95 5.92 6.56
N LYS A 85 4.03 5.99 7.36
CA LYS A 85 4.29 7.13 8.23
C LYS A 85 4.56 8.41 7.44
N GLY A 86 5.32 8.32 6.35
CA GLY A 86 5.59 9.45 5.46
C GLY A 86 4.29 10.00 4.83
N TYR A 87 3.40 9.14 4.38
CA TYR A 87 2.09 9.54 3.85
C TYR A 87 1.25 10.26 4.91
N GLN A 88 1.18 9.71 6.13
CA GLN A 88 0.45 10.36 7.23
C GLN A 88 1.00 11.75 7.52
N GLN A 89 2.32 11.90 7.64
CA GLN A 89 2.96 13.19 7.87
C GLN A 89 2.70 14.18 6.73
N PHE A 90 2.78 13.71 5.48
CA PHE A 90 2.48 14.53 4.31
C PHE A 90 1.03 15.06 4.34
N ILE A 91 0.07 14.20 4.67
CA ILE A 91 -1.35 14.57 4.78
C ILE A 91 -1.54 15.63 5.88
N GLU A 92 -0.97 15.38 7.07
CA GLU A 92 -1.07 16.32 8.20
C GLU A 92 -0.52 17.70 7.86
N THR A 93 0.62 17.76 7.16
CA THR A 93 1.28 19.00 6.77
C THR A 93 0.57 19.72 5.62
N ASN A 94 -0.11 18.98 4.75
CA ASN A 94 -0.67 19.50 3.50
C ASN A 94 -2.20 19.41 3.41
N LYS A 95 -2.91 19.57 4.52
CA LYS A 95 -4.39 19.45 4.55
C LYS A 95 -5.09 20.32 3.51
N ASN A 96 -4.63 21.56 3.34
CA ASN A 96 -5.22 22.50 2.37
C ASN A 96 -5.05 22.02 0.92
N LEU A 97 -3.98 21.29 0.61
CA LEU A 97 -3.78 20.70 -0.71
C LEU A 97 -4.89 19.68 -1.01
N PHE A 98 -5.20 18.80 -0.07
CA PHE A 98 -6.28 17.80 -0.25
C PHE A 98 -7.66 18.44 -0.37
N ILE A 99 -7.93 19.52 0.38
CA ILE A 99 -9.17 20.28 0.25
C ILE A 99 -9.28 20.87 -1.17
N SER A 100 -8.20 21.50 -1.65
CA SER A 100 -8.15 22.08 -3.00
C SER A 100 -8.30 21.03 -4.09
N MET A 101 -7.63 19.88 -3.96
CA MET A 101 -7.76 18.76 -4.89
C MET A 101 -9.21 18.24 -4.96
N ARG A 102 -9.87 18.05 -3.81
CA ARG A 102 -11.28 17.62 -3.77
C ARG A 102 -12.20 18.63 -4.45
N SER A 103 -11.96 19.93 -4.22
CA SER A 103 -12.72 20.99 -4.88
C SER A 103 -12.58 20.93 -6.40
N ILE A 104 -11.37 20.72 -6.93
CA ILE A 104 -11.11 20.56 -8.35
C ILE A 104 -11.82 19.32 -8.92
N PHE A 105 -11.72 18.18 -8.22
CA PHE A 105 -12.39 16.95 -8.63
C PHE A 105 -13.91 17.11 -8.71
N LEU A 106 -14.54 17.81 -7.76
CA LEU A 106 -15.98 18.10 -7.79
C LEU A 106 -16.38 19.02 -8.96
N GLN A 107 -15.48 19.91 -9.40
CA GLN A 107 -15.74 20.73 -10.59
C GLN A 107 -15.73 19.89 -11.88
N ILE A 108 -14.90 18.85 -11.94
CA ILE A 108 -14.79 17.94 -13.07
C ILE A 108 -15.92 16.89 -13.04
N ASP A 109 -16.11 16.25 -11.90
CA ASP A 109 -17.15 15.25 -11.68
C ASP A 109 -18.33 15.85 -10.90
N LYS A 110 -19.09 16.72 -11.58
CA LYS A 110 -20.26 17.43 -10.99
C LYS A 110 -21.31 16.51 -10.38
N GLN A 111 -21.35 15.24 -10.78
CA GLN A 111 -22.30 14.25 -10.29
C GLN A 111 -21.69 13.37 -9.19
N ASP A 112 -20.45 13.63 -8.79
CA ASP A 112 -19.69 12.83 -7.79
C ASP A 112 -19.77 11.31 -8.04
N LYS A 113 -19.77 10.93 -9.32
CA LYS A 113 -19.81 9.50 -9.73
C LYS A 113 -18.65 8.71 -9.19
N LEU A 114 -17.48 9.36 -9.09
CA LEU A 114 -16.25 8.76 -8.57
C LEU A 114 -16.18 8.78 -7.04
N LYS A 115 -17.14 9.43 -6.37
CA LYS A 115 -17.21 9.56 -4.90
C LYS A 115 -15.88 10.02 -4.27
N ILE A 116 -15.17 10.92 -4.93
CA ILE A 116 -13.82 11.37 -4.52
C ILE A 116 -13.83 11.99 -3.13
N CYS A 117 -14.91 12.65 -2.75
CA CYS A 117 -15.04 13.23 -1.41
C CYS A 117 -15.02 12.20 -0.29
N SER A 118 -15.38 10.95 -0.56
CA SER A 118 -15.38 9.85 0.41
C SER A 118 -14.09 9.02 0.38
N VAL A 119 -13.20 9.26 -0.58
CA VAL A 119 -11.93 8.54 -0.68
C VAL A 119 -10.96 9.03 0.40
N PRO A 120 -10.38 8.15 1.25
CA PRO A 120 -9.36 8.54 2.21
C PRO A 120 -8.13 9.17 1.55
N GLU A 121 -7.52 10.17 2.21
CA GLU A 121 -6.31 10.84 1.71
C GLU A 121 -5.15 9.87 1.46
N LEU A 122 -4.98 8.87 2.33
CA LEU A 122 -4.00 7.80 2.12
C LEU A 122 -4.22 7.06 0.80
N LYS A 123 -5.48 6.84 0.42
CA LYS A 123 -5.81 6.19 -0.86
C LYS A 123 -5.55 7.11 -2.05
N ILE A 124 -5.74 8.40 -1.91
CA ILE A 124 -5.40 9.37 -2.94
C ILE A 124 -3.88 9.34 -3.19
N LEU A 125 -3.06 9.39 -2.14
CA LEU A 125 -1.61 9.28 -2.27
C LEU A 125 -1.16 7.96 -2.87
N ASP A 126 -1.76 6.85 -2.44
CA ASP A 126 -1.49 5.51 -2.97
C ASP A 126 -1.71 5.46 -4.49
N LEU A 127 -2.81 6.03 -4.98
CA LEU A 127 -3.10 6.10 -6.42
C LEU A 127 -2.12 6.98 -7.19
N ILE A 128 -1.74 8.13 -6.64
CA ILE A 128 -0.77 9.04 -7.27
C ILE A 128 0.58 8.33 -7.39
N PHE A 129 1.11 7.76 -6.31
CA PHE A 129 2.41 7.11 -6.33
C PHE A 129 2.40 5.78 -7.09
N TRP A 130 1.27 5.08 -7.12
CA TRP A 130 1.11 3.92 -8.00
C TRP A 130 1.23 4.32 -9.49
N TYR A 131 0.59 5.42 -9.89
CA TYR A 131 0.68 5.94 -11.24
C TYR A 131 2.11 6.37 -11.59
N GLU A 132 2.76 7.17 -10.74
CA GLU A 132 4.14 7.61 -10.92
C GLU A 132 5.13 6.45 -11.00
N ALA A 133 4.98 5.46 -10.13
CA ALA A 133 5.82 4.26 -10.13
C ALA A 133 5.71 3.46 -11.44
N ASN A 134 4.50 3.34 -11.99
CA ASN A 134 4.29 2.66 -13.29
C ASN A 134 4.86 3.47 -14.45
N LEU A 135 4.69 4.79 -14.46
CA LEU A 135 5.31 5.67 -15.47
C LEU A 135 6.84 5.55 -15.45
N ALA A 136 7.45 5.50 -14.28
CA ALA A 136 8.90 5.33 -14.15
C ALA A 136 9.37 3.99 -14.75
N VAL A 137 8.63 2.91 -14.51
CA VAL A 137 8.92 1.59 -15.09
C VAL A 137 8.79 1.61 -16.62
N GLU A 138 7.76 2.24 -17.15
CA GLU A 138 7.58 2.35 -18.61
C GLU A 138 8.68 3.17 -19.29
N LYS A 139 9.05 4.32 -18.70
CA LYS A 139 10.18 5.13 -19.19
C LYS A 139 11.49 4.34 -19.20
N ALA A 140 11.75 3.57 -18.14
CA ALA A 140 12.94 2.73 -18.07
C ALA A 140 12.97 1.66 -19.19
N LYS A 141 11.83 1.02 -19.47
CA LYS A 141 11.73 0.02 -20.56
C LYS A 141 11.98 0.64 -21.95
N ARG A 142 11.44 1.83 -22.23
CA ARG A 142 11.64 2.53 -23.51
C ARG A 142 13.11 2.88 -23.74
N ASN A 143 13.82 3.33 -22.71
CA ASN A 143 15.24 3.68 -22.81
C ASN A 143 16.16 2.48 -23.05
N ILE A 144 15.74 1.26 -22.72
CA ILE A 144 16.51 0.03 -22.99
C ILE A 144 16.38 -0.37 -24.47
N HIS A 145 15.28 -0.04 -25.16
CA HIS A 145 15.05 -0.43 -26.55
C HIS A 145 15.65 0.57 -27.57
N VAL A 146 16.24 1.66 -27.10
CA VAL A 146 16.87 2.70 -27.94
C VAL A 146 18.41 2.58 -27.97
N ARG A 147 18.96 1.62 -27.25
CA ARG A 147 20.41 1.28 -27.27
C ARG A 147 20.63 -0.03 -28.00
#